data_68f5c628190b9bb1bc963d9f11c50aad
#
_entry.id   68f5c628190b9bb1bc963d9f11c50aad
#
_cell.length_a   1.000
_cell.length_b   1.000
_cell.length_c   1.000
_cell.angle_alpha   90.00
_cell.angle_beta   90.00
_cell.angle_gamma   90.00
#
_symmetry.space_group_name_H-M   'P 1'
#
loop_
_entity.id
_entity.type
_entity.pdbx_description
1 polymer ?
#
loop_
_entity_poly.entity_id
_entity_poly.type
_entity_poly.pdbx_seq_one_letter_code
_entity_poly.pdbx_strand_id
1 'polypeptide(L)'
;MELIRIFKNKKFIAAVITLLLLNCVSFYITQQKSLSDFGINIDTYSATFKDNADIFTEVDKKSIIEKSNKFEILKSFADNSEDKAQQIKEYPDLYQEYKNSNYSYEELAAQAEFYSHFAYQLEYQNDYPAYIKSILKNAQNLSSKKLFSNKTSYSYKSIQKSANDFSKNKNIKLSLVNDLPV
;
A
#
# COMPACT_ATOMS: atom_id res chain seq x y z
N MET A 1 26.35 -34.68 6.57
CA MET A 1 26.00 -35.71 5.56
C MET A 1 24.50 -35.99 5.42
N GLU A 2 23.68 -35.84 6.42
CA GLU A 2 22.23 -36.13 6.37
C GLU A 2 21.44 -35.19 5.44
N LEU A 3 21.73 -33.90 5.42
CA LEU A 3 21.06 -32.93 4.53
C LEU A 3 21.14 -33.33 3.03
N ILE A 4 22.30 -33.80 2.58
CA ILE A 4 22.51 -34.26 1.19
C ILE A 4 21.64 -35.48 0.86
N ARG A 5 21.40 -36.34 1.86
CA ARG A 5 20.59 -37.55 1.71
C ARG A 5 19.10 -37.22 1.55
N ILE A 6 18.63 -36.15 2.24
CA ILE A 6 17.26 -35.63 2.15
C ILE A 6 17.02 -35.07 0.73
N PHE A 7 17.95 -34.27 0.20
CA PHE A 7 17.87 -33.72 -1.15
C PHE A 7 18.05 -34.72 -2.30
N LYS A 8 18.54 -35.94 -2.01
CA LYS A 8 18.57 -37.06 -2.98
C LYS A 8 17.28 -37.87 -3.00
N ASN A 9 16.39 -37.68 -2.03
CA ASN A 9 15.13 -38.40 -1.97
C ASN A 9 14.11 -37.80 -2.94
N LYS A 10 13.86 -38.48 -4.06
CA LYS A 10 12.91 -38.05 -5.11
C LYS A 10 11.50 -37.78 -4.55
N LYS A 11 11.05 -38.54 -3.54
CA LYS A 11 9.74 -38.35 -2.90
C LYS A 11 9.71 -37.06 -2.09
N PHE A 12 10.80 -36.70 -1.40
CA PHE A 12 10.91 -35.45 -0.68
C PHE A 12 10.91 -34.27 -1.62
N ILE A 13 11.68 -34.32 -2.71
CA ILE A 13 11.70 -33.26 -3.74
C ILE A 13 10.32 -33.08 -4.37
N ALA A 14 9.63 -34.16 -4.70
CA ALA A 14 8.28 -34.09 -5.24
C ALA A 14 7.31 -33.45 -4.24
N ALA A 15 7.40 -33.79 -2.95
CA ALA A 15 6.56 -33.18 -1.91
C ALA A 15 6.81 -31.67 -1.77
N VAL A 16 8.07 -31.24 -1.79
CA VAL A 16 8.43 -29.81 -1.74
C VAL A 16 7.91 -29.05 -2.96
N ILE A 17 8.09 -29.61 -4.16
CA ILE A 17 7.57 -28.99 -5.39
C ILE A 17 6.03 -28.88 -5.34
N THR A 18 5.35 -29.94 -4.90
CA THR A 18 3.88 -29.93 -4.75
C THR A 18 3.44 -28.83 -3.76
N LEU A 19 4.14 -28.72 -2.64
CA LEU A 19 3.83 -27.70 -1.63
C LEU A 19 4.05 -26.29 -2.15
N LEU A 20 5.11 -26.06 -2.91
CA LEU A 20 5.38 -24.77 -3.56
C LEU A 20 4.29 -24.43 -4.59
N LEU A 21 3.89 -25.40 -5.42
CA LEU A 21 2.83 -25.19 -6.40
C LEU A 21 1.49 -24.88 -5.72
N LEU A 22 1.14 -25.60 -4.64
CA LEU A 22 -0.06 -25.31 -3.87
C LEU A 22 -0.04 -23.90 -3.25
N ASN A 23 1.11 -23.47 -2.73
CA ASN A 23 1.25 -22.11 -2.20
C ASN A 23 1.10 -21.06 -3.30
N CYS A 24 1.71 -21.27 -4.48
CA CYS A 24 1.56 -20.36 -5.62
C CYS A 24 0.10 -20.26 -6.08
N VAL A 25 -0.60 -21.39 -6.18
CA VAL A 25 -2.02 -21.42 -6.56
C VAL A 25 -2.89 -20.74 -5.49
N SER A 26 -2.67 -21.04 -4.21
CA SER A 26 -3.37 -20.38 -3.11
C SER A 26 -3.15 -18.86 -3.13
N PHE A 27 -1.92 -18.42 -3.32
CA PHE A 27 -1.59 -17.01 -3.39
C PHE A 27 -2.30 -16.32 -4.56
N TYR A 28 -2.26 -16.95 -5.75
CA TYR A 28 -2.96 -16.45 -6.93
C TYR A 28 -4.47 -16.33 -6.72
N ILE A 29 -5.11 -17.36 -6.17
CA ILE A 29 -6.55 -17.35 -5.86
C ILE A 29 -6.88 -16.25 -4.84
N THR A 30 -6.05 -16.10 -3.81
CA THR A 30 -6.28 -15.08 -2.77
C THR A 30 -6.15 -13.67 -3.34
N GLN A 31 -5.17 -13.41 -4.20
CA GLN A 31 -5.04 -12.11 -4.87
C GLN A 31 -6.21 -11.81 -5.80
N GLN A 32 -6.60 -12.78 -6.64
CA GLN A 32 -7.75 -12.64 -7.52
C GLN A 32 -9.02 -12.30 -6.72
N LYS A 33 -9.24 -13.01 -5.62
CA LYS A 33 -10.40 -12.78 -4.77
C LYS A 33 -10.36 -11.41 -4.09
N SER A 34 -9.21 -11.01 -3.57
CA SER A 34 -9.05 -9.71 -2.91
C SER A 34 -9.38 -8.55 -3.85
N LEU A 35 -8.87 -8.57 -5.09
CA LEU A 35 -9.15 -7.52 -6.06
C LEU A 35 -10.60 -7.56 -6.57
N SER A 36 -11.17 -8.76 -6.75
CA SER A 36 -12.56 -8.91 -7.16
C SER A 36 -13.56 -8.42 -6.10
N ASP A 37 -13.21 -8.58 -4.81
CA ASP A 37 -14.02 -8.09 -3.69
C ASP A 37 -14.12 -6.54 -3.69
N PHE A 38 -13.14 -5.85 -4.32
CA PHE A 38 -13.17 -4.41 -4.56
C PHE A 38 -13.73 -4.02 -5.94
N GLY A 39 -14.23 -4.98 -6.71
CA GLY A 39 -14.74 -4.74 -8.06
C GLY A 39 -13.66 -4.44 -9.11
N ILE A 40 -12.40 -4.78 -8.82
CA ILE A 40 -11.25 -4.48 -9.67
C ILE A 40 -10.84 -5.72 -10.46
N ASN A 41 -10.77 -5.58 -11.79
CA ASN A 41 -10.19 -6.60 -12.64
C ASN A 41 -8.66 -6.51 -12.62
N ILE A 42 -7.97 -7.61 -12.32
CA ILE A 42 -6.51 -7.65 -12.18
C ILE A 42 -5.78 -7.28 -13.48
N ASP A 43 -6.34 -7.66 -14.63
CA ASP A 43 -5.71 -7.36 -15.93
C ASP A 43 -5.82 -5.87 -16.23
N THR A 44 -6.97 -5.26 -15.97
CA THR A 44 -7.19 -3.81 -16.10
C THR A 44 -6.31 -3.03 -15.15
N TYR A 45 -6.20 -3.47 -13.90
CA TYR A 45 -5.32 -2.85 -12.91
C TYR A 45 -3.84 -2.94 -13.32
N SER A 46 -3.40 -4.12 -13.77
CA SER A 46 -2.02 -4.33 -14.24
C SER A 46 -1.69 -3.49 -15.48
N ALA A 47 -2.65 -3.34 -16.41
CA ALA A 47 -2.47 -2.48 -17.59
C ALA A 47 -2.34 -1.03 -17.16
N THR A 48 -3.24 -0.53 -16.30
CA THR A 48 -3.19 0.83 -15.75
C THR A 48 -1.85 1.10 -15.05
N PHE A 49 -1.34 0.12 -14.31
CA PHE A 49 -0.07 0.24 -13.61
C PHE A 49 1.11 0.34 -14.58
N LYS A 50 1.14 -0.49 -15.63
CA LYS A 50 2.18 -0.46 -16.66
C LYS A 50 2.21 0.85 -17.43
N ASP A 51 1.04 1.37 -17.76
CA ASP A 51 0.91 2.61 -18.55
C ASP A 51 1.34 3.86 -17.74
N ASN A 52 1.33 3.76 -16.41
CA ASN A 52 1.68 4.85 -15.51
C ASN A 52 2.97 4.57 -14.69
N ALA A 53 3.73 3.52 -15.05
CA ALA A 53 4.93 3.09 -14.35
C ALA A 53 6.10 4.03 -14.61
N ASP A 54 6.24 5.08 -13.80
CA ASP A 54 7.35 6.02 -13.86
C ASP A 54 7.80 6.48 -12.47
N ILE A 55 8.99 7.11 -12.41
CA ILE A 55 9.50 7.72 -11.17
C ILE A 55 8.81 9.08 -11.00
N PHE A 56 8.03 9.22 -9.94
CA PHE A 56 7.28 10.43 -9.68
C PHE A 56 8.16 11.60 -9.20
N THR A 57 8.06 12.72 -9.90
CA THR A 57 8.65 14.02 -9.50
C THR A 57 7.75 14.76 -8.51
N GLU A 58 8.22 15.90 -7.96
CA GLU A 58 7.38 16.72 -7.07
C GLU A 58 6.12 17.30 -7.78
N VAL A 59 6.20 17.53 -9.08
CA VAL A 59 5.04 17.98 -9.89
C VAL A 59 4.03 16.84 -10.00
N ASP A 60 4.52 15.61 -10.20
CA ASP A 60 3.65 14.44 -10.32
C ASP A 60 2.92 14.15 -9.01
N LYS A 61 3.52 14.41 -7.85
CA LYS A 61 2.89 14.22 -6.55
C LYS A 61 1.58 14.99 -6.40
N LYS A 62 1.58 16.27 -6.80
CA LYS A 62 0.35 17.08 -6.78
C LYS A 62 -0.70 16.54 -7.75
N SER A 63 -0.26 16.19 -8.95
CA SER A 63 -1.11 15.59 -9.98
C SER A 63 -1.71 14.26 -9.54
N ILE A 64 -0.96 13.43 -8.78
CA ILE A 64 -1.46 12.17 -8.23
C ILE A 64 -2.64 12.39 -7.28
N ILE A 65 -2.53 13.35 -6.36
CA ILE A 65 -3.61 13.66 -5.40
C ILE A 65 -4.85 14.18 -6.13
N GLU A 66 -4.66 15.07 -7.11
CA GLU A 66 -5.76 15.60 -7.93
C GLU A 66 -6.45 14.48 -8.73
N LYS A 67 -5.67 13.59 -9.33
CA LYS A 67 -6.20 12.44 -10.09
C LYS A 67 -6.86 11.41 -9.17
N SER A 68 -6.32 11.14 -7.99
CA SER A 68 -6.95 10.26 -7.00
C SER A 68 -8.36 10.74 -6.67
N ASN A 69 -8.49 12.00 -6.28
CA ASN A 69 -9.80 12.59 -5.98
C ASN A 69 -10.74 12.56 -7.19
N LYS A 70 -10.21 12.89 -8.36
CA LYS A 70 -10.99 12.89 -9.61
C LYS A 70 -11.55 11.50 -9.93
N PHE A 71 -10.71 10.47 -9.94
CA PHE A 71 -11.14 9.11 -10.31
C PHE A 71 -12.06 8.48 -9.27
N GLU A 72 -11.90 8.79 -7.98
CA GLU A 72 -12.85 8.36 -6.96
C GLU A 72 -14.25 8.97 -7.20
N ILE A 73 -14.32 10.25 -7.56
CA ILE A 73 -15.59 10.91 -7.90
C ILE A 73 -16.18 10.32 -9.19
N LEU A 74 -15.38 10.11 -10.24
CA LEU A 74 -15.86 9.52 -11.50
C LEU A 74 -16.37 8.08 -11.28
N LYS A 75 -15.69 7.29 -10.48
CA LYS A 75 -16.10 5.94 -10.10
C LYS A 75 -17.44 5.96 -9.37
N SER A 76 -17.66 6.91 -8.46
CA SER A 76 -18.92 7.04 -7.74
C SER A 76 -20.12 7.35 -8.63
N PHE A 77 -19.92 7.99 -9.78
CA PHE A 77 -20.99 8.16 -10.78
C PHE A 77 -21.36 6.86 -11.51
N ALA A 78 -20.43 5.93 -11.62
CA ALA A 78 -20.68 4.61 -12.19
C ALA A 78 -21.33 3.66 -11.20
N ASP A 79 -21.16 3.92 -9.89
CA ASP A 79 -21.79 3.16 -8.83
C ASP A 79 -23.25 3.59 -8.62
N ASN A 80 -24.10 2.64 -8.23
CA ASN A 80 -25.51 2.93 -7.89
C ASN A 80 -25.67 3.34 -6.40
N SER A 81 -24.75 4.17 -5.89
CA SER A 81 -24.80 4.65 -4.51
C SER A 81 -25.93 5.65 -4.29
N GLU A 82 -26.47 5.68 -3.07
CA GLU A 82 -27.53 6.64 -2.67
C GLU A 82 -27.05 8.09 -2.75
N ASP A 83 -25.75 8.34 -2.67
CA ASP A 83 -25.13 9.67 -2.69
C ASP A 83 -24.92 10.25 -4.10
N LYS A 84 -25.19 9.48 -5.15
CA LYS A 84 -24.96 9.87 -6.54
C LYS A 84 -25.62 11.20 -6.92
N ALA A 85 -26.84 11.42 -6.47
CA ALA A 85 -27.59 12.65 -6.77
C ALA A 85 -26.95 13.88 -6.12
N GLN A 86 -26.37 13.73 -4.94
CA GLN A 86 -25.65 14.79 -4.25
C GLN A 86 -24.30 15.08 -4.94
N GLN A 87 -23.56 14.05 -5.31
CA GLN A 87 -22.28 14.19 -6.01
C GLN A 87 -22.41 14.85 -7.38
N ILE A 88 -23.47 14.55 -8.13
CA ILE A 88 -23.76 15.23 -9.41
C ILE A 88 -23.97 16.74 -9.21
N LYS A 89 -24.59 17.15 -8.10
CA LYS A 89 -24.78 18.57 -7.80
C LYS A 89 -23.49 19.26 -7.37
N GLU A 90 -22.63 18.53 -6.67
CA GLU A 90 -21.37 19.04 -6.15
C GLU A 90 -20.30 19.13 -7.25
N TYR A 91 -20.29 18.16 -8.19
CA TYR A 91 -19.29 18.04 -9.25
C TYR A 91 -19.91 17.96 -10.65
N PRO A 92 -20.66 18.98 -11.12
CA PRO A 92 -21.39 18.92 -12.38
C PRO A 92 -20.47 18.77 -13.60
N ASP A 93 -19.28 19.38 -13.59
CA ASP A 93 -18.33 19.31 -14.69
C ASP A 93 -17.73 17.91 -14.82
N LEU A 94 -17.38 17.25 -13.71
CA LEU A 94 -16.91 15.88 -13.72
C LEU A 94 -18.00 14.90 -14.15
N TYR A 95 -19.24 15.19 -13.81
CA TYR A 95 -20.37 14.38 -14.30
C TYR A 95 -20.57 14.49 -15.82
N GLN A 96 -20.36 15.68 -16.41
CA GLN A 96 -20.37 15.83 -17.85
C GLN A 96 -19.17 15.10 -18.50
N GLU A 97 -17.98 15.17 -17.90
CA GLU A 97 -16.83 14.41 -18.35
C GLU A 97 -17.13 12.90 -18.33
N TYR A 98 -17.68 12.38 -17.23
CA TYR A 98 -18.11 10.99 -17.10
C TYR A 98 -19.08 10.57 -18.20
N LYS A 99 -20.11 11.39 -18.49
CA LYS A 99 -21.09 11.09 -19.55
C LYS A 99 -20.49 11.08 -20.95
N ASN A 100 -19.49 11.91 -21.18
CA ASN A 100 -18.82 12.02 -22.49
C ASN A 100 -17.68 11.01 -22.64
N SER A 101 -17.25 10.39 -21.56
CA SER A 101 -16.26 9.32 -21.57
C SER A 101 -16.93 7.97 -21.83
N ASN A 102 -16.18 7.06 -22.43
CA ASN A 102 -16.58 5.67 -22.59
C ASN A 102 -16.00 4.78 -21.49
N TYR A 103 -15.68 5.36 -20.31
CA TYR A 103 -15.11 4.58 -19.21
C TYR A 103 -16.09 3.52 -18.71
N SER A 104 -15.62 2.30 -18.65
CA SER A 104 -16.27 1.24 -17.87
C SER A 104 -16.06 1.47 -16.36
N TYR A 105 -16.94 0.86 -15.56
CA TYR A 105 -16.74 0.86 -14.10
C TYR A 105 -15.37 0.27 -13.71
N GLU A 106 -14.95 -0.81 -14.38
CA GLU A 106 -13.68 -1.50 -14.11
C GLU A 106 -12.47 -0.62 -14.40
N GLU A 107 -12.50 0.17 -15.48
CA GLU A 107 -11.43 1.13 -15.79
C GLU A 107 -11.38 2.26 -14.76
N LEU A 108 -12.52 2.80 -14.35
CA LEU A 108 -12.58 3.83 -13.32
C LEU A 108 -12.11 3.29 -11.97
N ALA A 109 -12.51 2.07 -11.60
CA ALA A 109 -12.06 1.42 -10.37
C ALA A 109 -10.55 1.18 -10.37
N ALA A 110 -9.98 0.73 -11.49
CA ALA A 110 -8.54 0.53 -11.62
C ALA A 110 -7.75 1.84 -11.53
N GLN A 111 -8.23 2.91 -12.16
CA GLN A 111 -7.62 4.25 -12.09
C GLN A 111 -7.72 4.84 -10.67
N ALA A 112 -8.87 4.73 -10.04
CA ALA A 112 -9.08 5.19 -8.68
C ALA A 112 -8.12 4.49 -7.72
N GLU A 113 -8.06 3.15 -7.77
CA GLU A 113 -7.19 2.36 -6.90
C GLU A 113 -5.71 2.68 -7.13
N PHE A 114 -5.29 2.78 -8.41
CA PHE A 114 -3.92 3.15 -8.76
C PHE A 114 -3.51 4.50 -8.12
N TYR A 115 -4.29 5.55 -8.35
CA TYR A 115 -3.94 6.87 -7.83
C TYR A 115 -4.11 6.99 -6.32
N SER A 116 -5.11 6.32 -5.73
CA SER A 116 -5.31 6.27 -4.27
C SER A 116 -4.14 5.59 -3.57
N HIS A 117 -3.61 4.51 -4.14
CA HIS A 117 -2.43 3.83 -3.60
C HIS A 117 -1.22 4.77 -3.48
N PHE A 118 -0.95 5.55 -4.52
CA PHE A 118 0.16 6.52 -4.49
C PHE A 118 -0.16 7.76 -3.65
N ALA A 119 -1.39 8.24 -3.64
CA ALA A 119 -1.81 9.32 -2.77
C ALA A 119 -1.62 8.95 -1.29
N TYR A 120 -1.97 7.73 -0.92
CA TYR A 120 -1.73 7.18 0.42
C TYR A 120 -0.24 7.10 0.77
N GLN A 121 0.61 6.64 -0.16
CA GLN A 121 2.06 6.63 0.04
C GLN A 121 2.63 8.05 0.23
N LEU A 122 2.10 9.04 -0.49
CA LEU A 122 2.48 10.46 -0.34
C LEU A 122 2.11 11.00 1.03
N GLU A 123 0.92 10.69 1.53
CA GLU A 123 0.48 11.05 2.88
C GLU A 123 1.43 10.46 3.92
N TYR A 124 1.72 9.16 3.80
CA TYR A 124 2.69 8.48 4.66
C TYR A 124 4.08 9.13 4.63
N GLN A 125 4.53 9.53 3.44
CA GLN A 125 5.82 10.21 3.26
C GLN A 125 5.86 11.55 4.00
N ASN A 126 4.77 12.31 3.96
CA ASN A 126 4.64 13.60 4.63
C ASN A 126 4.55 13.45 6.16
N ASP A 127 3.90 12.41 6.64
CA ASP A 127 3.69 12.16 8.07
C ASP A 127 4.86 11.44 8.74
N TYR A 128 5.73 10.83 7.97
CA TYR A 128 6.85 10.04 8.50
C TYR A 128 7.73 10.81 9.50
N PRO A 129 8.13 12.07 9.27
CA PRO A 129 8.91 12.84 10.25
C PRO A 129 8.16 13.07 11.57
N ALA A 130 6.85 13.30 11.53
CA ALA A 130 6.01 13.46 12.72
C ALA A 130 5.87 12.14 13.48
N TYR A 131 5.71 11.04 12.75
CA TYR A 131 5.67 9.69 13.30
C TYR A 131 6.96 9.33 14.04
N ILE A 132 8.13 9.54 13.44
CA ILE A 132 9.44 9.31 14.09
C ILE A 132 9.59 10.17 15.35
N LYS A 133 9.20 11.44 15.28
CA LYS A 133 9.23 12.34 16.45
C LYS A 133 8.35 11.83 17.59
N SER A 134 7.17 11.29 17.27
CA SER A 134 6.26 10.71 18.27
C SER A 134 6.85 9.46 18.94
N ILE A 135 7.49 8.57 18.17
CA ILE A 135 8.19 7.39 18.71
C ILE A 135 9.29 7.81 19.67
N LEU A 136 10.14 8.78 19.29
CA LEU A 136 11.21 9.28 20.13
C LEU A 136 10.68 9.88 21.43
N LYS A 137 9.62 10.69 21.37
CA LYS A 137 8.94 11.26 22.55
C LYS A 137 8.38 10.16 23.44
N ASN A 138 7.73 9.16 22.86
CA ASN A 138 7.17 8.03 23.62
C ASN A 138 8.28 7.20 24.28
N ALA A 139 9.39 6.93 23.60
CA ALA A 139 10.54 6.23 24.17
C ALA A 139 11.14 6.99 25.38
N GLN A 140 11.26 8.32 25.28
CA GLN A 140 11.69 9.18 26.38
C GLN A 140 10.73 9.13 27.57
N ASN A 141 9.43 9.25 27.30
CA ASN A 141 8.39 9.16 28.31
C ASN A 141 8.37 7.80 29.01
N LEU A 142 8.53 6.70 28.27
CA LEU A 142 8.60 5.35 28.84
C LEU A 142 9.85 5.17 29.70
N SER A 143 11.00 5.63 29.25
CA SER A 143 12.26 5.51 29.99
C SER A 143 12.27 6.31 31.30
N SER A 144 11.42 7.34 31.43
CA SER A 144 11.25 8.12 32.66
C SER A 144 10.28 7.48 33.64
N LYS A 145 9.48 6.50 33.26
CA LYS A 145 8.54 5.81 34.14
C LYS A 145 9.22 4.94 35.17
N LYS A 146 8.66 4.86 36.37
CA LYS A 146 9.16 4.03 37.48
C LYS A 146 9.35 2.57 37.09
N LEU A 147 8.52 2.05 36.19
CA LEU A 147 8.61 0.69 35.66
C LEU A 147 9.95 0.41 34.92
N PHE A 148 10.56 1.44 34.36
CA PHE A 148 11.85 1.36 33.61
C PHE A 148 12.99 2.02 34.38
N SER A 149 12.88 2.20 35.68
CA SER A 149 13.92 2.82 36.52
C SER A 149 15.21 2.01 36.54
N ASN A 150 15.14 0.69 36.34
CA ASN A 150 16.29 -0.15 36.24
C ASN A 150 16.97 -0.03 34.87
N LYS A 151 17.97 0.85 34.77
CA LYS A 151 18.73 1.11 33.53
C LYS A 151 19.53 -0.08 33.00
N THR A 152 19.71 -1.13 33.79
CA THR A 152 20.39 -2.34 33.36
C THR A 152 19.45 -3.38 32.78
N SER A 153 18.12 -3.20 32.94
CA SER A 153 17.12 -4.13 32.44
C SER A 153 17.14 -4.20 30.91
N TYR A 154 16.81 -5.37 30.38
CA TYR A 154 16.67 -5.58 28.94
C TYR A 154 15.66 -4.62 28.33
N SER A 155 14.50 -4.44 28.96
CA SER A 155 13.43 -3.55 28.47
C SER A 155 13.90 -2.10 28.35
N TYR A 156 14.63 -1.57 29.35
CA TYR A 156 15.19 -0.23 29.26
C TYR A 156 16.18 -0.10 28.10
N LYS A 157 17.13 -1.05 28.01
CA LYS A 157 18.14 -1.06 26.93
C LYS A 157 17.51 -1.19 25.55
N SER A 158 16.47 -2.02 25.40
CA SER A 158 15.73 -2.18 24.15
C SER A 158 15.06 -0.89 23.72
N ILE A 159 14.36 -0.19 24.63
CA ILE A 159 13.71 1.10 24.32
C ILE A 159 14.77 2.14 23.92
N GLN A 160 15.89 2.22 24.64
CA GLN A 160 16.95 3.17 24.30
C GLN A 160 17.61 2.87 22.96
N LYS A 161 17.85 1.58 22.68
CA LYS A 161 18.38 1.16 21.37
C LYS A 161 17.42 1.52 20.24
N SER A 162 16.14 1.20 20.36
CA SER A 162 15.13 1.54 19.36
C SER A 162 15.04 3.05 19.15
N ALA A 163 14.99 3.84 20.22
CA ALA A 163 14.98 5.29 20.12
C ALA A 163 16.23 5.83 19.41
N ASN A 164 17.40 5.28 19.68
CA ASN A 164 18.64 5.68 19.04
C ASN A 164 18.65 5.31 17.55
N ASP A 165 18.19 4.12 17.19
CA ASP A 165 18.10 3.68 15.80
C ASP A 165 17.11 4.53 15.00
N PHE A 166 15.95 4.83 15.56
CA PHE A 166 14.98 5.76 14.94
C PHE A 166 15.54 7.18 14.81
N SER A 167 16.32 7.65 15.79
CA SER A 167 16.91 9.00 15.73
C SER A 167 17.91 9.15 14.60
N LYS A 168 18.64 8.08 14.24
CA LYS A 168 19.56 8.08 13.08
C LYS A 168 18.80 8.18 11.76
N ASN A 169 17.59 7.64 11.73
CA ASN A 169 16.75 7.55 10.52
C ASN A 169 15.75 8.70 10.38
N LYS A 170 15.72 9.65 11.31
CA LYS A 170 14.77 10.78 11.32
C LYS A 170 14.80 11.67 10.07
N ASN A 171 15.91 11.65 9.33
CA ASN A 171 16.10 12.46 8.13
C ASN A 171 16.00 11.63 6.83
N ILE A 172 15.61 10.35 6.91
CA ILE A 172 15.38 9.54 5.72
C ILE A 172 14.21 10.14 4.96
N LYS A 173 14.45 10.51 3.72
CA LYS A 173 13.41 10.84 2.77
C LYS A 173 12.89 9.54 2.19
N LEU A 174 11.60 9.26 2.40
CA LEU A 174 10.93 8.20 1.69
C LEU A 174 10.77 8.62 0.23
N SER A 175 11.13 7.77 -0.70
CA SER A 175 10.83 7.94 -2.12
C SER A 175 9.58 7.15 -2.45
N LEU A 176 8.76 7.69 -3.34
CA LEU A 176 7.71 6.89 -3.96
C LEU A 176 8.39 5.88 -4.87
N VAL A 177 8.14 4.63 -4.61
CA VAL A 177 8.62 3.54 -5.45
C VAL A 177 7.41 3.01 -6.20
N ASN A 178 7.54 3.00 -7.50
CA ASN A 178 6.55 2.43 -8.40
C ASN A 178 6.82 0.92 -8.53
N ASP A 179 6.75 0.22 -7.41
CA ASP A 179 6.83 -1.23 -7.40
C ASP A 179 5.41 -1.78 -7.52
N LEU A 180 5.19 -2.57 -8.57
CA LEU A 180 4.01 -3.42 -8.66
C LEU A 180 3.93 -4.23 -7.36
N PRO A 181 2.80 -4.20 -6.64
CA PRO A 181 2.54 -5.22 -5.65
C PRO A 181 2.44 -6.54 -6.41
N VAL A 182 3.50 -7.34 -6.33
CA VAL A 182 3.56 -8.68 -6.91
C VAL A 182 2.78 -9.63 -6.04
#